data_ea067cc89e0e72fa2a70ad05944f2831
#
_entry.id   ea067cc89e0e72fa2a70ad05944f2831
#
_cell.length_a   1.000
_cell.length_b   1.000
_cell.length_c   1.000
_cell.angle_alpha   90.00
_cell.angle_beta   90.00
_cell.angle_gamma   90.00
#
_symmetry.space_group_name_H-M   'P 1'
#
loop_
_entity.id
_entity.type
_entity.pdbx_description
1 polymer ?
#
loop_
_entity_poly.entity_id
_entity_poly.type
_entity_poly.pdbx_seq_one_letter_code
_entity_poly.pdbx_strand_id
1 'polypeptide(L)'
;MSKYQFDGSNYENWKPEEFPTGYVCPEGGTSTNCYTGGWRSNRPIWDSEKCSNCMLCWAYCPDSSIEVKDGAMTGIDLFQCKGCGVCVQECKFGALELISEAEAQEQEAKGE
;
A
#
# COMPACT_ATOMS: atom_id res chain seq x y z
N MET A 1 -16.80 -7.71 -21.59
CA MET A 1 -16.87 -7.24 -20.19
C MET A 1 -17.14 -8.41 -19.28
N SER A 2 -16.36 -8.58 -18.24
CA SER A 2 -16.62 -9.59 -17.23
C SER A 2 -17.94 -9.30 -16.53
N LYS A 3 -18.75 -10.33 -16.33
CA LYS A 3 -19.99 -10.26 -15.55
C LYS A 3 -19.70 -10.02 -14.05
N TYR A 4 -18.48 -10.27 -13.66
CA TYR A 4 -18.05 -10.22 -12.27
C TYR A 4 -17.08 -9.07 -12.09
N GLN A 5 -17.54 -8.00 -11.48
CA GLN A 5 -16.69 -6.89 -11.07
C GLN A 5 -16.32 -7.13 -9.62
N PHE A 6 -15.17 -7.73 -9.41
CA PHE A 6 -14.64 -7.96 -8.07
C PHE A 6 -13.93 -6.71 -7.59
N ASP A 7 -14.62 -5.90 -6.83
CA ASP A 7 -14.05 -4.69 -6.21
C ASP A 7 -13.55 -4.91 -4.78
N GLY A 8 -13.70 -6.12 -4.27
CA GLY A 8 -13.26 -6.48 -2.92
C GLY A 8 -14.17 -5.96 -1.80
N SER A 9 -15.21 -5.21 -2.13
CA SER A 9 -15.98 -4.49 -1.11
C SER A 9 -17.34 -5.13 -0.75
N ASN A 10 -17.89 -5.96 -1.61
CA ASN A 10 -19.26 -6.45 -1.42
C ASN A 10 -19.49 -7.95 -1.62
N TYR A 11 -18.42 -8.72 -1.82
CA TYR A 11 -18.52 -10.17 -2.04
C TYR A 11 -19.20 -10.91 -0.88
N GLU A 12 -19.18 -10.33 0.32
CA GLU A 12 -19.81 -10.89 1.52
C GLU A 12 -21.33 -11.04 1.37
N ASN A 13 -21.92 -10.24 0.47
CA ASN A 13 -23.35 -10.24 0.21
C ASN A 13 -23.73 -11.06 -1.04
N TRP A 14 -22.74 -11.65 -1.71
CA TRP A 14 -22.99 -12.44 -2.93
C TRP A 14 -23.62 -13.79 -2.60
N LYS A 15 -24.58 -14.17 -3.41
CA LYS A 15 -25.13 -15.52 -3.38
C LYS A 15 -24.15 -16.49 -4.05
N PRO A 16 -24.22 -17.78 -3.75
CA PRO A 16 -23.32 -18.77 -4.34
C PRO A 16 -23.28 -18.73 -5.88
N GLU A 17 -24.41 -18.42 -6.51
CA GLU A 17 -24.53 -18.37 -7.97
C GLU A 17 -23.87 -17.13 -8.60
N GLU A 18 -23.55 -16.14 -7.79
CA GLU A 18 -22.93 -14.89 -8.23
C GLU A 18 -21.40 -14.98 -8.29
N PHE A 19 -20.83 -15.97 -7.61
CA PHE A 19 -19.39 -16.18 -7.65
C PHE A 19 -18.94 -16.78 -8.98
N PRO A 20 -17.73 -16.42 -9.47
CA PRO A 20 -17.16 -17.04 -10.67
C PRO A 20 -17.00 -18.54 -10.51
N THR A 21 -17.14 -19.28 -11.62
CA THR A 21 -16.94 -20.73 -11.62
C THR A 21 -15.53 -21.09 -11.11
N GLY A 22 -15.48 -21.96 -10.12
CA GLY A 22 -14.21 -22.37 -9.48
C GLY A 22 -13.54 -21.28 -8.65
N TYR A 23 -14.26 -20.18 -8.36
CA TYR A 23 -13.74 -19.02 -7.63
C TYR A 23 -12.51 -18.37 -8.28
N VAL A 24 -12.34 -18.58 -9.57
CA VAL A 24 -11.27 -17.94 -10.34
C VAL A 24 -11.71 -16.53 -10.70
N CYS A 25 -10.93 -15.54 -10.25
CA CYS A 25 -11.22 -14.16 -10.63
C CYS A 25 -10.90 -13.93 -12.10
N PRO A 26 -11.89 -13.56 -12.94
CA PRO A 26 -11.67 -13.39 -14.38
C PRO A 26 -10.95 -12.10 -14.75
N GLU A 27 -10.77 -11.21 -13.80
CA GLU A 27 -10.14 -9.89 -14.02
C GLU A 27 -8.72 -9.85 -13.49
N GLY A 28 -7.81 -9.22 -14.23
CA GLY A 28 -6.44 -9.00 -13.79
C GLY A 28 -6.32 -7.81 -12.84
N GLY A 29 -5.28 -7.82 -11.98
CA GLY A 29 -4.96 -6.68 -11.12
C GLY A 29 -5.91 -6.44 -9.95
N THR A 30 -6.77 -7.39 -9.63
CA THR A 30 -7.79 -7.24 -8.57
C THR A 30 -7.20 -7.18 -7.16
N SER A 31 -5.96 -7.60 -6.97
CA SER A 31 -5.26 -7.49 -5.69
C SER A 31 -5.14 -6.04 -5.20
N THR A 32 -5.16 -5.07 -6.12
CA THR A 32 -5.15 -3.65 -5.77
C THR A 32 -6.40 -3.21 -5.01
N ASN A 33 -7.48 -3.97 -5.11
CA ASN A 33 -8.74 -3.69 -4.41
C ASN A 33 -8.80 -4.34 -3.02
N CYS A 34 -7.82 -5.18 -2.68
CA CYS A 34 -7.77 -5.86 -1.39
C CYS A 34 -6.94 -5.02 -0.40
N TYR A 35 -7.59 -4.57 0.67
CA TYR A 35 -6.92 -3.80 1.73
C TYR A 35 -6.01 -4.71 2.55
N THR A 36 -4.72 -4.70 2.25
CA THR A 36 -3.70 -5.46 2.97
C THR A 36 -2.84 -4.58 3.89
N GLY A 37 -2.97 -3.27 3.77
CA GLY A 37 -2.30 -2.31 4.65
C GLY A 37 -2.64 -2.47 6.12
N GLY A 38 -3.80 -3.02 6.44
CA GLY A 38 -4.20 -3.33 7.81
C GLY A 38 -3.38 -4.44 8.49
N TRP A 39 -2.58 -5.18 7.73
CA TRP A 39 -1.69 -6.22 8.26
C TRP A 39 -0.41 -5.64 8.90
N ARG A 40 -0.16 -4.37 8.66
CA ARG A 40 1.05 -3.67 9.11
C ARG A 40 1.12 -3.58 10.63
N SER A 41 2.29 -3.83 11.20
CA SER A 41 2.60 -3.53 12.60
C SER A 41 3.55 -2.35 12.74
N ASN A 42 4.27 -2.02 11.68
CA ASN A 42 5.14 -0.84 11.58
C ASN A 42 4.77 -0.04 10.33
N ARG A 43 5.00 1.25 10.36
CA ARG A 43 4.71 2.16 9.26
C ARG A 43 5.92 2.99 8.89
N PRO A 44 6.32 3.06 7.61
CA PRO A 44 7.32 4.01 7.17
C PRO A 44 6.73 5.42 7.11
N ILE A 45 7.45 6.37 7.68
CA ILE A 45 7.11 7.79 7.61
C ILE A 45 8.11 8.47 6.67
N TRP A 46 7.61 9.22 5.73
CA TRP A 46 8.41 9.89 4.70
C TRP A 46 8.53 11.39 4.99
N ASP A 47 9.78 11.86 4.96
CA ASP A 47 10.12 13.28 5.06
C ASP A 47 10.54 13.78 3.67
N SER A 48 9.67 14.55 3.05
CA SER A 48 9.89 15.07 1.69
C SER A 48 11.08 16.01 1.57
N GLU A 49 11.45 16.68 2.65
CA GLU A 49 12.57 17.63 2.65
C GLU A 49 13.94 16.92 2.56
N LYS A 50 14.04 15.75 3.14
CA LYS A 50 15.25 14.93 3.10
C LYS A 50 15.34 14.06 1.85
N CYS A 51 14.24 13.90 1.12
CA CYS A 51 14.14 13.02 -0.04
C CYS A 51 14.88 13.61 -1.25
N SER A 52 15.79 12.82 -1.84
CA SER A 52 16.52 13.21 -3.06
C SER A 52 15.88 12.67 -4.35
N ASN A 53 14.77 11.96 -4.24
CA ASN A 53 14.08 11.32 -5.37
C ASN A 53 14.95 10.32 -6.14
N CYS A 54 15.82 9.57 -5.41
CA CYS A 54 16.71 8.57 -6.02
C CYS A 54 15.96 7.30 -6.50
N MET A 55 14.71 7.12 -6.09
CA MET A 55 13.82 6.03 -6.49
C MET A 55 14.24 4.63 -6.01
N LEU A 56 15.19 4.49 -5.11
CA LEU A 56 15.60 3.19 -4.57
C LEU A 56 14.46 2.54 -3.78
N CYS A 57 13.75 3.31 -2.95
CA CYS A 57 12.59 2.81 -2.21
C CYS A 57 11.48 2.29 -3.14
N TRP A 58 11.23 3.00 -4.22
CA TRP A 58 10.28 2.58 -5.25
C TRP A 58 10.72 1.27 -5.92
N ALA A 59 11.99 1.16 -6.27
CA ALA A 59 12.54 -0.01 -6.96
C ALA A 59 12.48 -1.27 -6.09
N TYR A 60 12.68 -1.14 -4.78
CA TYR A 60 12.74 -2.27 -3.86
C TYR A 60 11.44 -2.56 -3.12
N CYS A 61 10.42 -1.72 -3.24
CA CYS A 61 9.14 -1.98 -2.56
C CYS A 61 8.48 -3.26 -3.09
N PRO A 62 8.28 -4.29 -2.26
CA PRO A 62 7.70 -5.56 -2.71
C PRO A 62 6.22 -5.45 -3.12
N ASP A 63 5.52 -4.43 -2.63
CA ASP A 63 4.10 -4.22 -2.90
C ASP A 63 3.83 -3.04 -3.83
N SER A 64 4.87 -2.44 -4.42
CA SER A 64 4.76 -1.26 -5.28
C SER A 64 3.95 -0.13 -4.63
N SER A 65 4.15 0.06 -3.32
CA SER A 65 3.38 1.02 -2.52
C SER A 65 4.00 2.42 -2.48
N ILE A 66 5.14 2.62 -3.12
CA ILE A 66 5.75 3.96 -3.21
C ILE A 66 5.15 4.69 -4.40
N GLU A 67 4.49 5.80 -4.14
CA GLU A 67 3.84 6.60 -5.16
C GLU A 67 4.83 7.58 -5.79
N VAL A 68 4.91 7.56 -7.10
CA VAL A 68 5.81 8.40 -7.89
C VAL A 68 5.02 9.11 -8.98
N LYS A 69 5.27 10.39 -9.16
CA LYS A 69 4.68 11.19 -10.23
C LYS A 69 5.74 12.12 -10.81
N ASP A 70 5.85 12.13 -12.12
CA ASP A 70 6.78 13.00 -12.85
C ASP A 70 8.25 12.87 -12.38
N GLY A 71 8.67 11.65 -12.05
CA GLY A 71 10.02 11.36 -11.59
C GLY A 71 10.32 11.71 -10.14
N ALA A 72 9.32 12.08 -9.38
CA ALA A 72 9.45 12.45 -7.97
C ALA A 72 8.54 11.59 -7.09
N MET A 73 9.01 11.24 -5.91
CA MET A 73 8.19 10.55 -4.91
C MET A 73 7.10 11.49 -4.38
N THR A 74 5.88 11.01 -4.31
CA THR A 74 4.73 11.78 -3.83
C THR A 74 4.14 11.25 -2.52
N GLY A 75 4.47 10.02 -2.14
CA GLY A 75 3.95 9.47 -0.90
C GLY A 75 4.07 7.95 -0.86
N ILE A 76 3.34 7.37 0.09
CA ILE A 76 3.28 5.92 0.31
C ILE A 76 1.81 5.51 0.31
N ASP A 77 1.47 4.53 -0.51
CA ASP A 77 0.13 3.95 -0.54
C ASP A 77 -0.06 3.03 0.67
N LEU A 78 -0.64 3.55 1.72
CA LEU A 78 -0.88 2.83 2.97
C LEU A 78 -1.97 1.75 2.86
N PHE A 79 -2.75 1.76 1.78
CA PHE A 79 -3.73 0.71 1.51
C PHE A 79 -3.05 -0.63 1.22
N GLN A 80 -1.86 -0.59 0.60
CA GLN A 80 -1.10 -1.77 0.20
C GLN A 80 0.18 -1.99 1.03
N CYS A 81 0.76 -0.95 1.59
CA CYS A 81 2.03 -1.04 2.34
C CYS A 81 1.93 -2.01 3.52
N LYS A 82 2.88 -2.93 3.61
CA LYS A 82 2.97 -3.95 4.67
C LYS A 82 3.90 -3.55 5.83
N GLY A 83 4.59 -2.41 5.72
CA GLY A 83 5.53 -1.97 6.75
C GLY A 83 6.76 -2.87 6.87
N CYS A 84 7.23 -3.44 5.77
CA CYS A 84 8.36 -4.37 5.77
C CYS A 84 9.70 -3.71 6.10
N GLY A 85 9.81 -2.38 5.97
CA GLY A 85 11.01 -1.63 6.29
C GLY A 85 12.10 -1.62 5.22
N VAL A 86 11.90 -2.28 4.08
CA VAL A 86 12.89 -2.32 2.99
C VAL A 86 13.20 -0.91 2.48
N CYS A 87 12.18 -0.08 2.26
CA CYS A 87 12.36 1.30 1.81
C CYS A 87 13.16 2.13 2.80
N VAL A 88 12.94 1.93 4.10
CA VAL A 88 13.70 2.62 5.16
C VAL A 88 15.18 2.20 5.12
N GLN A 89 15.42 0.91 4.97
CA GLN A 89 16.77 0.35 4.91
C GLN A 89 17.55 0.85 3.69
N GLU A 90 16.87 1.01 2.54
CA GLU A 90 17.49 1.42 1.28
C GLU A 90 17.62 2.94 1.15
N CYS A 91 16.96 3.73 1.98
CA CYS A 91 17.06 5.19 1.94
C CYS A 91 18.38 5.67 2.54
N LYS A 92 19.29 6.12 1.69
CA LYS A 92 20.62 6.63 2.10
C LYS A 92 20.56 8.03 2.70
N PHE A 93 19.46 8.72 2.53
CA PHE A 93 19.31 10.12 2.93
C PHE A 93 18.55 10.30 4.25
N GLY A 94 18.13 9.19 4.86
CA GLY A 94 17.35 9.25 6.10
C GLY A 94 15.97 9.88 5.94
N ALA A 95 15.42 9.87 4.72
CA ALA A 95 14.10 10.45 4.43
C ALA A 95 12.94 9.55 4.86
N LEU A 96 13.23 8.30 5.20
CA LEU A 96 12.22 7.33 5.65
C LEU A 96 12.60 6.80 7.02
N GLU A 97 11.63 6.80 7.92
CA GLU A 97 11.76 6.27 9.27
C GLU A 97 10.66 5.25 9.53
N LEU A 98 10.99 4.15 10.18
CA LEU A 98 10.03 3.11 10.53
C LEU A 98 9.60 3.28 11.99
N ILE A 99 8.32 3.52 12.21
CA ILE A 99 7.73 3.63 13.55
C ILE A 99 6.64 2.56 13.73
N SER A 100 6.19 2.35 14.95
CA SER A 100 5.08 1.42 15.17
C SER A 100 3.78 1.99 14.58
N GLU A 101 2.90 1.11 14.11
CA GLU A 101 1.60 1.52 13.56
C GLU A 101 0.77 2.28 14.60
N ALA A 102 0.84 1.88 15.86
CA ALA A 102 0.15 2.56 16.96
C ALA A 102 0.63 4.00 17.13
N GLU A 103 1.94 4.22 17.14
CA GLU A 103 2.53 5.57 17.21
C GLU A 103 2.13 6.44 16.00
N ALA A 104 2.11 5.85 14.80
CA ALA A 104 1.72 6.54 13.58
C ALA A 104 0.26 7.00 13.65
N GLN A 105 -0.64 6.15 14.14
CA GLN A 105 -2.05 6.48 14.33
C GLN A 105 -2.25 7.57 15.38
N GLU A 106 -1.48 7.53 16.46
CA GLU A 106 -1.52 8.59 17.48
C GLU A 106 -1.05 9.94 16.91
N GLN A 107 -0.02 9.93 16.08
CA GLN A 107 0.48 11.15 15.43
C GLN A 107 -0.56 11.73 14.46
N GLU A 108 -1.24 10.88 13.68
CA GLU A 108 -2.32 11.30 12.79
C GLU A 108 -3.49 11.92 13.58
N ALA A 109 -3.88 11.32 14.70
CA ALA A 109 -4.93 11.82 15.56
C ALA A 109 -4.57 13.18 16.20
N LYS A 110 -3.30 13.40 16.51
CA LYS A 110 -2.81 14.67 17.08
C LYS A 110 -2.55 15.75 16.04
N GLY A 111 -2.34 15.35 14.78
CA GLY A 111 -2.02 16.26 13.67
C GLY A 111 -3.23 16.93 13.04
N GLU A 112 -4.45 16.57 13.47
CA GLU A 112 -5.70 17.18 13.01
C GLU A 112 -6.12 18.42 13.87
#